data_719a00ed5a3f2dd5b97ff5ad8dff6ded
#
_entry.id   719a00ed5a3f2dd5b97ff5ad8dff6ded
#
_cell.length_a   1.000
_cell.length_b   1.000
_cell.length_c   1.000
_cell.angle_alpha   90.00
_cell.angle_beta   90.00
_cell.angle_gamma   90.00
#
_symmetry.space_group_name_H-M   'P 1'
#
loop_
_entity.id
_entity.type
_entity.pdbx_description
1 polymer ?
#
loop_
_entity_poly.entity_id
_entity_poly.type
_entity_poly.pdbx_seq_one_letter_code
_entity_poly.pdbx_strand_id
1 'polypeptide(L)' 'ALVIAHNHPKSIAEPSIEDLKLTQQILTACALLEIKLIDHLIISTEQNFSFAEHDLLN' A
#
# COMPACT_ATOMS: atom_id res chain seq x y z
N ALA A 1 6.23 -12.54 5.50
CA ALA A 1 5.93 -11.12 5.59
C ALA A 1 6.24 -10.42 4.27
N LEU A 2 5.40 -9.47 3.90
CA LEU A 2 5.50 -8.80 2.61
C LEU A 2 5.36 -7.30 2.80
N VAL A 3 6.20 -6.53 2.12
CA VAL A 3 6.06 -5.08 1.99
C VAL A 3 5.98 -4.77 0.50
N ILE A 4 4.99 -3.97 0.13
CA ILE A 4 4.78 -3.56 -1.25
C ILE A 4 5.10 -2.07 -1.36
N ALA A 5 5.75 -1.68 -2.43
CA ALA A 5 6.04 -0.28 -2.68
C ALA A 5 5.83 0.05 -4.16
N HIS A 6 5.33 1.25 -4.45
CA HIS A 6 5.27 1.74 -5.81
C HIS A 6 5.49 3.24 -5.86
N ASN A 7 5.92 3.73 -7.00
CA ASN A 7 6.24 5.14 -7.19
C ASN A 7 5.06 5.90 -7.77
N HIS A 8 4.84 7.11 -7.24
CA HIS A 8 3.96 8.09 -7.87
C HIS A 8 4.81 9.21 -8.48
N PRO A 9 4.55 9.63 -9.70
CA PRO A 9 5.35 10.69 -10.34
C PRO A 9 5.08 12.08 -9.79
N LYS A 10 4.11 12.21 -8.90
CA LYS A 10 3.76 13.48 -8.28
C LYS A 10 4.50 13.68 -6.98
N SER A 11 4.61 14.94 -6.55
CA SER A 11 5.30 15.27 -5.30
C SER A 11 4.51 14.87 -4.05
N ILE A 12 3.21 14.67 -4.16
CA ILE A 12 2.35 14.28 -3.05
C ILE A 12 2.02 12.80 -3.15
N ALA A 13 2.32 12.06 -2.10
CA ALA A 13 2.04 10.63 -2.03
C ALA A 13 0.67 10.38 -1.40
N GLU A 14 -0.38 10.46 -2.21
CA GLU A 14 -1.73 10.13 -1.77
C GLU A 14 -2.22 8.89 -2.52
N PRO A 15 -2.89 7.95 -1.84
CA PRO A 15 -3.42 6.79 -2.54
C PRO A 15 -4.59 7.18 -3.45
N SER A 16 -4.59 6.66 -4.66
CA SER A 16 -5.74 6.76 -5.54
C SER A 16 -6.78 5.72 -5.16
N ILE A 17 -7.99 5.83 -5.73
CA ILE A 17 -9.01 4.79 -5.54
C ILE A 17 -8.50 3.45 -6.04
N GLU A 18 -7.76 3.44 -7.14
CA GLU A 18 -7.17 2.21 -7.69
C GLU A 18 -6.14 1.62 -6.76
N ASP A 19 -5.34 2.46 -6.10
CA ASP A 19 -4.38 2.00 -5.09
C ASP A 19 -5.09 1.32 -3.94
N LEU A 20 -6.19 1.90 -3.47
CA LEU A 20 -6.97 1.32 -2.38
C LEU A 20 -7.57 -0.03 -2.78
N LYS A 21 -8.10 -0.12 -3.99
CA LYS A 21 -8.65 -1.39 -4.51
C LYS A 21 -7.56 -2.44 -4.65
N LEU A 22 -6.42 -2.06 -5.19
CA LEU A 22 -5.29 -2.97 -5.34
C LEU A 22 -4.84 -3.51 -3.99
N THR A 23 -4.74 -2.64 -2.98
CA THR A 23 -4.36 -3.04 -1.64
C THR A 23 -5.34 -4.06 -1.06
N GLN A 24 -6.63 -3.86 -1.26
CA GLN A 24 -7.64 -4.82 -0.80
C GLN A 24 -7.51 -6.18 -1.48
N GLN A 25 -7.23 -6.19 -2.78
CA GLN A 25 -7.00 -7.43 -3.51
C GLN A 25 -5.77 -8.16 -3.00
N ILE A 26 -4.69 -7.42 -2.73
CA ILE A 26 -3.46 -7.99 -2.21
C ILE A 26 -3.66 -8.53 -0.80
N LEU A 27 -4.39 -7.81 0.05
CA LEU A 27 -4.71 -8.29 1.40
C LEU A 27 -5.48 -9.60 1.35
N THR A 28 -6.45 -9.73 0.45
CA THR A 28 -7.22 -10.96 0.26
C THR A 28 -6.31 -12.10 -0.18
N ALA A 29 -5.45 -11.86 -1.15
CA ALA A 29 -4.51 -12.87 -1.64
C ALA A 29 -3.52 -13.29 -0.55
N CYS A 30 -3.00 -12.33 0.20
CA CYS A 30 -2.09 -12.62 1.30
C CYS A 30 -2.75 -13.48 2.37
N ALA A 31 -4.00 -13.19 2.70
CA ALA A 31 -4.75 -13.99 3.68
C ALA A 31 -4.91 -15.43 3.20
N LEU A 32 -5.22 -15.64 1.92
CA LEU A 32 -5.35 -16.97 1.35
C LEU A 32 -4.04 -17.76 1.37
N LEU A 33 -2.91 -17.08 1.22
CA LEU A 33 -1.59 -17.68 1.19
C LEU A 33 -0.92 -17.71 2.56
N GLU A 34 -1.61 -17.25 3.60
CA GLU A 34 -1.07 -17.14 4.95
C GLU A 34 0.19 -16.26 5.01
N ILE A 35 0.22 -15.22 4.19
CA ILE A 35 1.30 -14.23 4.18
C ILE A 35 0.80 -12.97 4.87
N LYS A 36 1.61 -12.41 5.77
CA LYS A 36 1.27 -11.15 6.41
C LYS A 36 1.76 -9.98 5.55
N LEU A 37 0.84 -9.11 5.15
CA LEU A 37 1.19 -7.85 4.52
C LEU A 37 1.48 -6.82 5.60
N ILE A 38 2.73 -6.38 5.69
CA ILE A 38 3.19 -5.47 6.72
C ILE A 38 2.89 -4.03 6.35
N ASP A 39 3.10 -3.67 5.09
CA ASP A 39 2.80 -2.31 4.63
C ASP A 39 2.68 -2.25 3.12
N HIS A 40 2.07 -1.18 2.66
CA HIS A 40 2.03 -0.77 1.27
C HIS A 40 2.49 0.69 1.26
N LEU A 41 3.60 0.95 0.59
CA LEU A 41 4.21 2.27 0.56
C LEU A 41 4.03 2.92 -0.80
N ILE A 42 3.63 4.18 -0.79
CA ILE A 42 3.64 5.01 -1.99
C ILE A 42 4.81 5.97 -1.85
N ILE A 43 5.72 5.93 -2.81
CA ILE A 43 6.94 6.72 -2.78
C ILE A 43 6.83 7.84 -3.80
N SER A 44 7.04 9.07 -3.36
CA SER A 44 7.01 10.23 -4.24
C SER A 44 8.27 11.07 -4.02
N THR A 45 8.40 12.15 -4.80
CA THR A 45 9.62 12.97 -4.76
C THR A 45 9.80 13.71 -3.44
N GLU A 46 8.73 14.06 -2.74
CA GLU A 46 8.82 14.88 -1.54
C GLU A 46 8.39 14.16 -0.27
N GLN A 47 7.55 13.15 -0.38
CA GLN A 47 7.08 12.42 0.79
C GLN A 47 6.64 11.02 0.42
N ASN A 48 6.59 10.16 1.43
CA ASN A 48 6.12 8.80 1.30
C ASN A 48 4.81 8.65 2.06
N PHE A 49 3.99 7.71 1.61
CA PHE A 49 2.73 7.39 2.27
C PHE A 49 2.75 5.93 2.69
N SER A 50 2.43 5.68 3.95
CA SER A 50 2.33 4.32 4.50
C SER A 50 0.86 3.98 4.76
N PHE A 51 0.38 2.92 4.15
CA PHE A 51 -1.00 2.45 4.37
C PHE A 51 -1.18 1.98 5.82
N ALA A 52 -0.15 1.34 6.40
CA ALA A 52 -0.22 0.88 7.78
C ALA A 52 -0.37 2.05 8.76
N GLU A 53 0.36 3.14 8.55
CA GLU A 53 0.28 4.31 9.41
C GLU A 53 -1.08 4.99 9.36
N HIS A 54 -1.84 4.80 8.29
CA HIS A 54 -3.16 5.41 8.11
C HIS A 54 -4.29 4.41 8.32
N ASP A 55 -4.02 3.25 8.91
CA ASP A 55 -5.01 2.21 9.19
C ASP A 55 -5.76 1.74 7.93
N LEU A 56 -5.05 1.66 6.80
CA LEU A 56 -5.65 1.25 5.53
C LEU A 56 -5.34 -0.21 5.15
N LEU A 57 -4.76 -0.98 6.06
CA LEU A 57 -4.45 -2.39 5.83
C LEU A 57 -5.41 -3.34 6.57
N ASN A 58 -6.57 -2.90 6.88
CA ASN A 58 -7.55 -3.74 7.61
C ASN A 58 -8.46 -4.51 6.66
#